data_a38958c094b27eed1964d021c0347bcc
#
_entry.id   a38958c094b27eed1964d021c0347bcc
#
_cell.length_a   1.000
_cell.length_b   1.000
_cell.length_c   1.000
_cell.angle_alpha   90.00
_cell.angle_beta   90.00
_cell.angle_gamma   90.00
#
_symmetry.space_group_name_H-M   'P 1'
#
loop_
_entity.id
_entity.type
_entity.pdbx_description
1 polymer ?
#
loop_
_entity_poly.entity_id
_entity_poly.type
_entity_poly.pdbx_seq_one_letter_code
_entity_poly.pdbx_strand_id
1 'polypeptide(L)'
;SPDDLRSSLHAAKEKFQPKIAWDNHFAAFGSQDVGKILLDYCEQSKIVVYNWHDDTETVYNGMAGAKRCFNELFVKLKDLSGLAAPEIHVEEGNPKSVFLIWRCPTSGFTHCTDTFLFDDAGKIVRQTVCILNEGAPACKAPLCTEPQGGPVQASWDNHFAAFGAQDVDKILLDYTEKSTIKVYNQVTDELVEFKGLKAVKECFTGLFSDLSDLSGLAAPAIRVEEATEGKAGMVFLVWRCPSSGYNHATDTFLFDKDGKIAKQNVVIMKPAAEAGE
;
A
#
# COMPACT_ATOMS: atom_id res chain seq x y z
N SER A 1 -4.95 -16.83 44.04
CA SER A 1 -6.42 -16.72 43.92
C SER A 1 -6.84 -16.76 42.45
N PRO A 2 -8.11 -17.07 42.08
CA PRO A 2 -8.57 -16.99 40.71
C PRO A 2 -8.39 -15.60 40.09
N ASP A 3 -8.30 -14.55 40.88
CA ASP A 3 -8.08 -13.16 40.44
C ASP A 3 -6.61 -12.89 40.05
N ASP A 4 -5.65 -13.63 40.66
CA ASP A 4 -4.23 -13.54 40.28
C ASP A 4 -3.96 -14.22 38.93
N LEU A 5 -4.73 -15.25 38.59
CA LEU A 5 -4.68 -15.91 37.31
C LEU A 5 -5.36 -15.06 36.20
N ARG A 6 -6.41 -14.33 36.53
CA ARG A 6 -7.03 -13.38 35.61
C ARG A 6 -6.17 -12.14 35.37
N SER A 7 -5.51 -11.62 36.38
CA SER A 7 -4.57 -10.50 36.24
C SER A 7 -3.30 -10.90 35.48
N SER A 8 -2.78 -12.12 35.67
CA SER A 8 -1.64 -12.62 34.89
C SER A 8 -2.00 -12.93 33.42
N LEU A 9 -3.23 -13.39 33.16
CA LEU A 9 -3.74 -13.56 31.80
C LEU A 9 -4.06 -12.24 31.07
N HIS A 10 -4.32 -11.16 31.83
CA HIS A 10 -4.46 -9.79 31.27
C HIS A 10 -3.11 -9.09 31.05
N ALA A 11 -2.06 -9.47 31.79
CA ALA A 11 -0.72 -8.90 31.66
C ALA A 11 0.11 -9.48 30.50
N ALA A 12 -0.33 -10.59 29.90
CA ALA A 12 0.41 -11.30 28.85
C ALA A 12 -0.28 -11.27 27.47
N LYS A 13 -1.05 -10.23 27.16
CA LYS A 13 -1.15 -9.83 25.76
C LYS A 13 0.11 -9.00 25.48
N GLU A 14 1.22 -9.66 25.20
CA GLU A 14 2.34 -8.98 24.54
C GLU A 14 1.75 -8.22 23.36
N LYS A 15 1.86 -6.90 23.45
CA LYS A 15 1.32 -6.01 22.40
C LYS A 15 2.06 -6.39 21.13
N PHE A 16 1.35 -6.96 20.15
CA PHE A 16 1.92 -7.32 18.86
C PHE A 16 2.81 -6.18 18.33
N GLN A 17 4.03 -6.53 17.92
CA GLN A 17 5.01 -5.61 17.38
C GLN A 17 5.20 -5.90 15.88
N PRO A 18 4.73 -5.01 14.99
CA PRO A 18 4.89 -5.15 13.54
C PRO A 18 6.32 -5.43 13.10
N LYS A 19 7.30 -4.85 13.79
CA LYS A 19 8.73 -5.06 13.48
C LYS A 19 9.15 -6.53 13.59
N ILE A 20 8.72 -7.24 14.62
CA ILE A 20 9.08 -8.66 14.80
C ILE A 20 8.43 -9.52 13.72
N ALA A 21 7.14 -9.30 13.44
CA ALA A 21 6.45 -10.02 12.37
C ALA A 21 7.09 -9.75 11.00
N TRP A 22 7.43 -8.49 10.75
CA TRP A 22 8.12 -8.11 9.52
C TRP A 22 9.49 -8.79 9.36
N ASP A 23 10.31 -8.81 10.41
CA ASP A 23 11.63 -9.44 10.36
C ASP A 23 11.52 -10.95 10.04
N ASN A 24 10.52 -11.65 10.64
CA ASN A 24 10.23 -13.05 10.33
C ASN A 24 9.78 -13.23 8.88
N HIS A 25 8.85 -12.37 8.41
CA HIS A 25 8.35 -12.39 7.03
C HIS A 25 9.48 -12.19 6.02
N PHE A 26 10.31 -11.17 6.25
CA PHE A 26 11.40 -10.83 5.35
C PHE A 26 12.46 -11.94 5.27
N ALA A 27 12.80 -12.56 6.42
CA ALA A 27 13.70 -13.71 6.46
C ALA A 27 13.12 -14.93 5.74
N ALA A 28 11.81 -15.20 5.89
CA ALA A 28 11.11 -16.28 5.19
C ALA A 28 11.05 -16.05 3.68
N PHE A 29 10.85 -14.80 3.26
CA PHE A 29 10.88 -14.39 1.85
C PHE A 29 12.27 -14.61 1.23
N GLY A 30 13.34 -14.15 1.90
CA GLY A 30 14.72 -14.33 1.43
C GLY A 30 15.14 -15.80 1.28
N SER A 31 14.57 -16.69 2.10
CA SER A 31 14.76 -18.14 2.01
C SER A 31 13.78 -18.84 1.06
N GLN A 32 12.83 -18.11 0.48
CA GLN A 32 11.74 -18.62 -0.36
C GLN A 32 10.91 -19.74 0.32
N ASP A 33 10.80 -19.69 1.65
CA ASP A 33 10.08 -20.68 2.45
C ASP A 33 8.60 -20.29 2.55
N VAL A 34 7.79 -20.78 1.61
CA VAL A 34 6.35 -20.52 1.58
C VAL A 34 5.67 -20.99 2.87
N GLY A 35 6.12 -22.09 3.48
CA GLY A 35 5.55 -22.58 4.74
C GLY A 35 5.71 -21.57 5.88
N LYS A 36 6.88 -20.97 6.02
CA LYS A 36 7.14 -19.91 7.00
C LYS A 36 6.39 -18.63 6.68
N ILE A 37 6.35 -18.21 5.41
CA ILE A 37 5.58 -17.02 4.99
C ILE A 37 4.11 -17.16 5.38
N LEU A 38 3.51 -18.33 5.19
CA LEU A 38 2.10 -18.57 5.52
C LEU A 38 1.78 -18.43 7.01
N LEU A 39 2.76 -18.50 7.90
CA LEU A 39 2.55 -18.23 9.32
C LEU A 39 2.12 -16.78 9.60
N ASP A 40 2.42 -15.86 8.69
CA ASP A 40 2.06 -14.44 8.81
C ASP A 40 0.65 -14.12 8.30
N TYR A 41 0.00 -15.04 7.60
CA TYR A 41 -1.32 -14.86 6.98
C TYR A 41 -2.43 -15.62 7.73
N CYS A 42 -3.68 -15.34 7.38
CA CYS A 42 -4.88 -16.00 7.90
C CYS A 42 -5.95 -16.15 6.81
N GLU A 43 -7.06 -16.79 7.12
CA GLU A 43 -8.16 -17.00 6.14
C GLU A 43 -8.82 -15.69 5.69
N GLN A 44 -8.69 -14.62 6.46
CA GLN A 44 -9.19 -13.28 6.11
C GLN A 44 -8.19 -12.47 5.29
N SER A 45 -7.00 -12.99 5.05
CA SER A 45 -5.96 -12.31 4.29
C SER A 45 -6.38 -12.12 2.83
N LYS A 46 -6.00 -10.97 2.28
CA LYS A 46 -6.19 -10.66 0.87
C LYS A 46 -4.94 -9.97 0.32
N ILE A 47 -4.40 -10.53 -0.74
CA ILE A 47 -3.27 -9.95 -1.48
C ILE A 47 -3.80 -9.48 -2.82
N VAL A 48 -3.53 -8.23 -3.16
CA VAL A 48 -3.85 -7.64 -4.46
C VAL A 48 -2.54 -7.29 -5.16
N VAL A 49 -2.30 -7.91 -6.30
CA VAL A 49 -1.10 -7.65 -7.11
C VAL A 49 -1.52 -6.96 -8.40
N TYR A 50 -1.02 -5.76 -8.61
CA TYR A 50 -1.18 -5.00 -9.84
C TYR A 50 0.13 -4.99 -10.63
N ASN A 51 0.07 -5.31 -11.91
CA ASN A 51 1.23 -5.24 -12.80
C ASN A 51 1.09 -4.05 -13.76
N TRP A 52 2.02 -3.11 -13.68
CA TRP A 52 2.03 -1.90 -14.51
C TRP A 52 2.31 -2.17 -15.98
N HIS A 53 2.95 -3.30 -16.28
CA HIS A 53 3.34 -3.61 -17.66
C HIS A 53 2.14 -3.80 -18.58
N ASP A 54 1.08 -4.41 -18.04
CA ASP A 54 -0.10 -4.81 -18.82
C ASP A 54 -1.43 -4.34 -18.23
N ASP A 55 -1.39 -3.49 -17.19
CA ASP A 55 -2.56 -3.00 -16.45
C ASP A 55 -3.44 -4.16 -15.91
N THR A 56 -2.81 -5.25 -15.43
CA THR A 56 -3.54 -6.40 -14.88
C THR A 56 -3.52 -6.43 -13.36
N GLU A 57 -4.60 -6.94 -12.79
CA GLU A 57 -4.73 -7.15 -11.37
C GLU A 57 -5.05 -8.61 -11.06
N THR A 58 -4.37 -9.17 -10.06
CA THR A 58 -4.66 -10.50 -9.52
C THR A 58 -4.96 -10.41 -8.04
N VAL A 59 -6.06 -11.04 -7.61
CA VAL A 59 -6.48 -11.10 -6.21
C VAL A 59 -6.31 -12.51 -5.68
N TYR A 60 -5.67 -12.61 -4.52
CA TYR A 60 -5.45 -13.87 -3.80
C TYR A 60 -6.13 -13.77 -2.43
N ASN A 61 -7.07 -14.67 -2.14
CA ASN A 61 -7.85 -14.65 -0.91
C ASN A 61 -7.48 -15.83 0.00
N GLY A 62 -7.37 -15.57 1.29
CA GLY A 62 -7.11 -16.53 2.34
C GLY A 62 -5.76 -17.21 2.27
N MET A 63 -5.55 -18.20 3.09
CA MET A 63 -4.32 -19.00 3.16
C MET A 63 -3.98 -19.69 1.84
N ALA A 64 -4.98 -20.25 1.17
CA ALA A 64 -4.79 -20.88 -0.14
C ALA A 64 -4.37 -19.89 -1.22
N GLY A 65 -4.95 -18.69 -1.21
CA GLY A 65 -4.58 -17.59 -2.08
C GLY A 65 -3.15 -17.12 -1.83
N ALA A 66 -2.77 -16.88 -0.57
CA ALA A 66 -1.42 -16.49 -0.19
C ALA A 66 -0.40 -17.53 -0.63
N LYS A 67 -0.67 -18.83 -0.40
CA LYS A 67 0.19 -19.93 -0.87
C LYS A 67 0.39 -19.89 -2.38
N ARG A 68 -0.68 -19.69 -3.14
CA ARG A 68 -0.61 -19.59 -4.59
C ARG A 68 0.22 -18.38 -5.03
N CYS A 69 -0.02 -17.21 -4.43
CA CYS A 69 0.72 -15.97 -4.73
C CYS A 69 2.23 -16.17 -4.61
N PHE A 70 2.71 -16.67 -3.46
CA PHE A 70 4.15 -16.84 -3.23
C PHE A 70 4.76 -17.98 -4.06
N ASN A 71 4.04 -19.06 -4.32
CA ASN A 71 4.51 -20.10 -5.24
C ASN A 71 4.71 -19.54 -6.66
N GLU A 72 3.75 -18.76 -7.17
CA GLU A 72 3.83 -18.14 -8.49
C GLU A 72 4.97 -17.08 -8.54
N LEU A 73 5.12 -16.30 -7.48
CA LEU A 73 6.18 -15.30 -7.36
C LEU A 73 7.57 -15.93 -7.35
N PHE A 74 7.79 -16.99 -6.55
CA PHE A 74 9.08 -17.64 -6.42
C PHE A 74 9.50 -18.44 -7.67
N VAL A 75 8.53 -18.90 -8.45
CA VAL A 75 8.82 -19.43 -9.80
C VAL A 75 9.42 -18.35 -10.71
N LYS A 76 9.02 -17.09 -10.56
CA LYS A 76 9.54 -15.96 -11.33
C LYS A 76 10.83 -15.39 -10.73
N LEU A 77 10.96 -15.34 -9.42
CA LEU A 77 12.15 -14.88 -8.69
C LEU A 77 13.21 -15.99 -8.63
N LYS A 78 13.78 -16.36 -9.78
CA LYS A 78 14.75 -17.46 -9.90
C LYS A 78 16.15 -17.09 -9.46
N ASP A 79 16.53 -15.83 -9.67
CA ASP A 79 17.83 -15.29 -9.32
C ASP A 79 17.67 -14.09 -8.38
N LEU A 80 17.97 -14.33 -7.10
CA LEU A 80 17.87 -13.32 -6.06
C LEU A 80 19.13 -12.44 -5.91
N SER A 81 20.16 -12.64 -6.73
CA SER A 81 21.42 -11.87 -6.63
C SER A 81 21.21 -10.35 -6.80
N GLY A 82 20.16 -9.96 -7.52
CA GLY A 82 19.76 -8.57 -7.69
C GLY A 82 18.68 -8.09 -6.72
N LEU A 83 18.27 -8.91 -5.73
CA LEU A 83 17.23 -8.52 -4.79
C LEU A 83 17.73 -7.41 -3.87
N ALA A 84 17.01 -6.29 -3.87
CA ALA A 84 17.27 -5.15 -3.00
C ALA A 84 15.95 -4.59 -2.48
N ALA A 85 15.97 -4.11 -1.25
CA ALA A 85 14.85 -3.39 -0.61
C ALA A 85 15.37 -2.02 -0.13
N PRO A 86 15.39 -1.01 -1.03
CA PRO A 86 15.95 0.30 -0.70
C PRO A 86 15.18 1.01 0.42
N GLU A 87 13.87 0.76 0.56
CA GLU A 87 13.02 1.40 1.55
C GLU A 87 12.13 0.39 2.27
N ILE A 88 12.19 0.39 3.60
CA ILE A 88 11.33 -0.40 4.48
C ILE A 88 10.86 0.48 5.63
N HIS A 89 9.58 0.79 5.70
CA HIS A 89 8.98 1.58 6.75
C HIS A 89 8.01 0.74 7.57
N VAL A 90 8.40 0.40 8.80
CA VAL A 90 7.57 -0.32 9.76
C VAL A 90 6.87 0.68 10.66
N GLU A 91 5.54 0.68 10.66
CA GLU A 91 4.70 1.61 11.39
C GLU A 91 4.02 0.91 12.56
N GLU A 92 4.46 1.23 13.78
CA GLU A 92 3.93 0.67 15.03
C GLU A 92 2.59 1.30 15.44
N GLY A 93 2.29 2.50 14.94
CA GLY A 93 1.03 3.20 15.19
C GLY A 93 -0.16 2.56 14.49
N ASN A 94 -1.39 2.87 14.94
CA ASN A 94 -2.61 2.36 14.32
C ASN A 94 -3.01 3.23 13.11
N PRO A 95 -3.29 2.64 11.93
CA PRO A 95 -3.16 1.21 11.61
C PRO A 95 -1.71 0.74 11.53
N LYS A 96 -1.43 -0.47 12.02
CA LYS A 96 -0.10 -1.11 11.95
C LYS A 96 0.17 -1.56 10.53
N SER A 97 1.27 -1.12 9.95
CA SER A 97 1.57 -1.38 8.55
C SER A 97 3.07 -1.46 8.27
N VAL A 98 3.41 -2.07 7.14
CA VAL A 98 4.74 -1.97 6.56
C VAL A 98 4.58 -1.46 5.13
N PHE A 99 5.40 -0.48 4.78
CA PHE A 99 5.57 -0.03 3.40
C PHE A 99 6.95 -0.45 2.93
N LEU A 100 7.00 -1.17 1.82
CA LEU A 100 8.20 -1.76 1.25
C LEU A 100 8.37 -1.30 -0.20
N ILE A 101 9.57 -0.90 -0.55
CA ILE A 101 10.00 -0.73 -1.92
C ILE A 101 11.11 -1.75 -2.18
N TRP A 102 10.98 -2.51 -3.26
CA TRP A 102 11.94 -3.54 -3.59
C TRP A 102 12.13 -3.69 -5.10
N ARG A 103 13.20 -4.35 -5.49
CA ARG A 103 13.51 -4.68 -6.87
C ARG A 103 14.35 -5.95 -6.94
N CYS A 104 14.23 -6.68 -8.02
CA CYS A 104 15.07 -7.83 -8.36
C CYS A 104 15.26 -7.87 -9.88
N PRO A 105 16.09 -6.99 -10.46
CA PRO A 105 16.26 -6.87 -11.91
C PRO A 105 16.77 -8.17 -12.56
N THR A 106 17.58 -8.97 -11.85
CA THR A 106 18.04 -10.27 -12.31
C THR A 106 16.92 -11.28 -12.58
N SER A 107 15.75 -11.05 -11.99
CA SER A 107 14.54 -11.84 -12.23
C SER A 107 13.43 -11.03 -12.94
N GLY A 108 13.76 -9.86 -13.53
CA GLY A 108 12.84 -9.04 -14.31
C GLY A 108 11.91 -8.15 -13.49
N PHE A 109 12.11 -8.03 -12.16
CA PHE A 109 11.35 -7.13 -11.28
C PHE A 109 12.14 -5.84 -11.08
N THR A 110 11.79 -4.79 -11.82
CA THR A 110 12.56 -3.54 -11.80
C THR A 110 12.03 -2.52 -10.81
N HIS A 111 10.70 -2.48 -10.61
CA HIS A 111 10.04 -1.52 -9.72
C HIS A 111 8.89 -2.21 -9.00
N CYS A 112 9.02 -2.40 -7.70
CA CYS A 112 8.03 -3.11 -6.90
C CYS A 112 7.79 -2.38 -5.58
N THR A 113 6.53 -2.36 -5.15
CA THR A 113 6.11 -1.79 -3.89
C THR A 113 5.08 -2.69 -3.23
N ASP A 114 5.14 -2.76 -1.91
CA ASP A 114 4.15 -3.46 -1.10
C ASP A 114 3.69 -2.58 0.06
N THR A 115 2.41 -2.62 0.36
CA THR A 115 1.89 -2.17 1.64
C THR A 115 1.22 -3.33 2.34
N PHE A 116 1.71 -3.66 3.54
CA PHE A 116 1.18 -4.69 4.42
C PHE A 116 0.37 -4.03 5.53
N LEU A 117 -0.83 -4.53 5.78
CA LEU A 117 -1.69 -4.13 6.89
C LEU A 117 -1.85 -5.32 7.84
N PHE A 118 -1.57 -5.10 9.12
CA PHE A 118 -1.68 -6.12 10.16
C PHE A 118 -2.93 -5.93 11.02
N ASP A 119 -3.51 -7.04 11.45
CA ASP A 119 -4.52 -7.05 12.50
C ASP A 119 -3.88 -6.99 13.91
N ASP A 120 -4.73 -6.98 14.94
CA ASP A 120 -4.26 -6.97 16.33
C ASP A 120 -3.61 -8.28 16.78
N ALA A 121 -3.84 -9.37 16.06
CA ALA A 121 -3.21 -10.68 16.30
C ALA A 121 -1.86 -10.82 15.58
N GLY A 122 -1.48 -9.84 14.78
CA GLY A 122 -0.22 -9.82 14.04
C GLY A 122 -0.25 -10.55 12.71
N LYS A 123 -1.44 -10.80 12.17
CA LYS A 123 -1.57 -11.38 10.84
C LYS A 123 -1.65 -10.29 9.79
N ILE A 124 -1.05 -10.54 8.63
CA ILE A 124 -1.19 -9.71 7.45
C ILE A 124 -2.60 -9.97 6.90
N VAL A 125 -3.48 -9.00 7.09
CA VAL A 125 -4.88 -9.10 6.61
C VAL A 125 -5.08 -8.48 5.25
N ARG A 126 -4.17 -7.56 4.85
CA ARG A 126 -4.13 -6.96 3.52
C ARG A 126 -2.69 -6.79 3.08
N GLN A 127 -2.48 -7.04 1.80
CA GLN A 127 -1.24 -6.69 1.12
C GLN A 127 -1.62 -6.16 -0.26
N THR A 128 -1.19 -4.95 -0.57
CA THR A 128 -1.26 -4.39 -1.91
C THR A 128 0.14 -4.41 -2.50
N VAL A 129 0.26 -4.95 -3.69
CA VAL A 129 1.53 -5.10 -4.40
C VAL A 129 1.39 -4.42 -5.75
N CYS A 130 2.32 -3.55 -6.07
CA CYS A 130 2.46 -3.02 -7.41
C CYS A 130 3.81 -3.45 -7.97
N ILE A 131 3.80 -4.11 -9.12
CA ILE A 131 5.00 -4.62 -9.78
C ILE A 131 5.10 -4.11 -11.21
N LEU A 132 6.32 -3.95 -11.68
CA LEU A 132 6.63 -3.90 -13.10
C LEU A 132 7.39 -5.18 -13.46
N ASN A 133 6.71 -6.09 -14.15
CA ASN A 133 7.28 -7.34 -14.64
C ASN A 133 6.84 -7.61 -16.07
N GLU A 134 7.78 -7.60 -16.98
CA GLU A 134 7.57 -7.89 -18.40
C GLU A 134 7.40 -9.41 -18.58
N GLY A 135 6.21 -9.88 -18.90
CA GLY A 135 5.94 -11.29 -19.20
C GLY A 135 5.00 -12.01 -18.24
N ALA A 136 4.30 -11.29 -17.36
CA ALA A 136 3.17 -11.86 -16.64
C ALA A 136 1.97 -12.08 -17.61
N PRO A 137 1.30 -13.24 -17.59
CA PRO A 137 0.10 -13.43 -18.38
C PRO A 137 -1.02 -12.49 -17.91
N ALA A 138 -1.66 -11.81 -18.86
CA ALA A 138 -2.77 -10.91 -18.58
C ALA A 138 -3.97 -11.67 -17.99
N CYS A 139 -4.36 -11.33 -16.77
CA CYS A 139 -5.64 -11.72 -16.18
C CYS A 139 -6.51 -10.45 -16.04
N LYS A 140 -7.53 -10.32 -16.88
CA LYS A 140 -8.43 -9.16 -16.86
C LYS A 140 -9.50 -9.37 -15.80
N ALA A 141 -9.24 -8.91 -14.58
CA ALA A 141 -10.27 -8.78 -13.55
C ALA A 141 -10.88 -7.35 -13.58
N PRO A 142 -12.10 -7.15 -13.07
CA PRO A 142 -12.60 -5.81 -12.83
C PRO A 142 -11.67 -5.05 -11.90
N LEU A 143 -11.20 -3.87 -12.33
CA LEU A 143 -10.19 -3.08 -11.64
C LEU A 143 -10.78 -2.14 -10.58
N CYS A 144 -12.11 -2.01 -10.52
CA CYS A 144 -12.80 -1.20 -9.53
C CYS A 144 -13.74 -2.06 -8.68
N THR A 145 -13.79 -1.77 -7.37
CA THR A 145 -14.81 -2.37 -6.49
C THR A 145 -16.13 -1.62 -6.65
N GLU A 146 -17.25 -2.37 -6.54
CA GLU A 146 -18.56 -1.73 -6.40
C GLU A 146 -18.59 -0.92 -5.09
N PRO A 147 -19.21 0.28 -5.08
CA PRO A 147 -19.37 1.08 -3.87
C PRO A 147 -20.08 0.28 -2.77
N GLN A 148 -19.44 0.18 -1.60
CA GLN A 148 -19.97 -0.65 -0.50
C GLN A 148 -20.79 0.17 0.51
N GLY A 149 -20.66 1.50 0.49
CA GLY A 149 -21.25 2.41 1.47
C GLY A 149 -20.68 2.18 2.87
N GLY A 150 -20.13 3.24 3.47
CA GLY A 150 -19.50 3.18 4.78
C GLY A 150 -18.60 4.39 5.00
N PRO A 151 -17.93 4.51 6.17
CA PRO A 151 -17.08 5.67 6.48
C PRO A 151 -15.89 5.80 5.53
N VAL A 152 -15.27 4.69 5.12
CA VAL A 152 -14.12 4.70 4.19
C VAL A 152 -14.58 5.12 2.80
N GLN A 153 -15.68 4.54 2.31
CA GLN A 153 -16.25 4.93 1.02
C GLN A 153 -16.63 6.42 1.00
N ALA A 154 -17.27 6.92 2.05
CA ALA A 154 -17.65 8.33 2.12
C ALA A 154 -16.45 9.27 2.13
N SER A 155 -15.39 8.93 2.87
CA SER A 155 -14.14 9.69 2.88
C SER A 155 -13.43 9.62 1.52
N TRP A 156 -13.42 8.44 0.90
CA TRP A 156 -12.87 8.26 -0.43
C TRP A 156 -13.62 9.08 -1.48
N ASP A 157 -14.95 9.08 -1.46
CA ASP A 157 -15.77 9.84 -2.40
C ASP A 157 -15.51 11.34 -2.30
N ASN A 158 -15.37 11.87 -1.05
CA ASN A 158 -14.95 13.25 -0.83
C ASN A 158 -13.55 13.51 -1.38
N HIS A 159 -12.59 12.64 -1.03
CA HIS A 159 -11.20 12.78 -1.45
C HIS A 159 -11.07 12.80 -2.98
N PHE A 160 -11.71 11.83 -3.64
CA PHE A 160 -11.65 11.69 -5.10
C PHE A 160 -12.29 12.88 -5.83
N ALA A 161 -13.44 13.36 -5.32
CA ALA A 161 -14.11 14.55 -5.85
C ALA A 161 -13.28 15.83 -5.62
N ALA A 162 -12.71 15.99 -4.42
CA ALA A 162 -11.84 17.11 -4.07
C ALA A 162 -10.55 17.13 -4.90
N PHE A 163 -9.97 15.94 -5.15
CA PHE A 163 -8.79 15.79 -6.02
C PHE A 163 -9.11 16.22 -7.46
N GLY A 164 -10.21 15.74 -8.03
CA GLY A 164 -10.64 16.14 -9.38
C GLY A 164 -10.94 17.63 -9.53
N ALA A 165 -11.38 18.28 -8.44
CA ALA A 165 -11.59 19.73 -8.37
C ALA A 165 -10.30 20.51 -7.99
N GLN A 166 -9.21 19.83 -7.66
CA GLN A 166 -7.98 20.41 -7.10
C GLN A 166 -8.24 21.30 -5.85
N ASP A 167 -9.23 20.91 -5.04
CA ASP A 167 -9.66 21.63 -3.84
C ASP A 167 -8.93 21.13 -2.60
N VAL A 168 -7.77 21.75 -2.30
CA VAL A 168 -6.92 21.35 -1.17
C VAL A 168 -7.67 21.44 0.16
N ASP A 169 -8.51 22.44 0.37
CA ASP A 169 -9.21 22.62 1.66
C ASP A 169 -10.25 21.49 1.88
N LYS A 170 -10.88 20.99 0.82
CA LYS A 170 -11.74 19.79 0.92
C LYS A 170 -10.94 18.50 1.12
N ILE A 171 -9.78 18.35 0.47
CA ILE A 171 -8.88 17.23 0.71
C ILE A 171 -8.49 17.14 2.19
N LEU A 172 -8.17 18.26 2.82
CA LEU A 172 -7.78 18.30 4.23
C LEU A 172 -8.86 17.78 5.20
N LEU A 173 -10.13 17.77 4.79
CA LEU A 173 -11.19 17.20 5.60
C LEU A 173 -11.04 15.70 5.85
N ASP A 174 -10.32 15.00 4.98
CA ASP A 174 -10.10 13.56 5.10
C ASP A 174 -8.89 13.20 5.98
N TYR A 175 -8.06 14.18 6.35
CA TYR A 175 -6.84 14.02 7.15
C TYR A 175 -6.97 14.59 8.56
N THR A 176 -5.97 14.30 9.40
CA THR A 176 -5.80 14.80 10.77
C THR A 176 -4.36 15.27 11.02
N GLU A 177 -4.13 15.91 12.17
CA GLU A 177 -2.77 16.27 12.61
C GLU A 177 -1.84 15.05 12.83
N LYS A 178 -2.39 13.83 12.85
CA LYS A 178 -1.63 12.58 13.01
C LYS A 178 -1.37 11.89 11.69
N SER A 179 -1.94 12.38 10.60
CA SER A 179 -1.81 11.78 9.28
C SER A 179 -0.40 11.90 8.74
N THR A 180 0.03 10.88 8.01
CA THR A 180 1.31 10.86 7.31
C THR A 180 1.12 10.48 5.85
N ILE A 181 1.83 11.16 4.96
CA ILE A 181 1.94 10.81 3.55
C ILE A 181 3.41 10.53 3.25
N LYS A 182 3.70 9.40 2.64
CA LYS A 182 5.02 9.06 2.08
C LYS A 182 4.91 9.04 0.57
N VAL A 183 5.73 9.81 -0.11
CA VAL A 183 5.80 9.85 -1.58
C VAL A 183 7.18 9.38 -2.01
N TYR A 184 7.21 8.27 -2.73
CA TYR A 184 8.43 7.75 -3.32
C TYR A 184 8.40 7.88 -4.83
N ASN A 185 9.43 8.51 -5.40
CA ASN A 185 9.61 8.58 -6.84
C ASN A 185 10.60 7.51 -7.30
N GLN A 186 10.13 6.54 -8.05
CA GLN A 186 10.94 5.41 -8.53
C GLN A 186 11.98 5.81 -9.59
N VAL A 187 11.84 6.97 -10.20
CA VAL A 187 12.80 7.46 -11.20
C VAL A 187 14.02 8.10 -10.53
N THR A 188 13.80 8.83 -9.43
CA THR A 188 14.85 9.57 -8.71
C THR A 188 15.36 8.84 -7.48
N ASP A 189 14.72 7.73 -7.08
CA ASP A 189 14.96 7.01 -5.81
C ASP A 189 14.81 7.93 -4.56
N GLU A 190 13.93 8.94 -4.64
CA GLU A 190 13.68 9.88 -3.55
C GLU A 190 12.40 9.55 -2.79
N LEU A 191 12.49 9.57 -1.46
CA LEU A 191 11.36 9.49 -0.54
C LEU A 191 11.17 10.82 0.17
N VAL A 192 9.94 11.34 0.13
CA VAL A 192 9.52 12.52 0.89
C VAL A 192 8.39 12.14 1.85
N GLU A 193 8.46 12.61 3.09
CA GLU A 193 7.44 12.37 4.11
C GLU A 193 6.79 13.68 4.55
N PHE A 194 5.45 13.69 4.59
CA PHE A 194 4.62 14.80 5.05
C PHE A 194 3.84 14.38 6.30
N LYS A 195 3.93 15.14 7.41
CA LYS A 195 3.30 14.84 8.70
C LYS A 195 2.41 15.99 9.16
N GLY A 196 1.16 15.67 9.47
CA GLY A 196 0.15 16.62 9.96
C GLY A 196 -0.46 17.49 8.87
N LEU A 197 -1.54 18.17 9.18
CA LEU A 197 -2.37 18.89 8.20
C LEU A 197 -1.61 19.95 7.40
N LYS A 198 -0.66 20.65 8.05
CA LYS A 198 0.14 21.66 7.34
C LYS A 198 0.98 21.03 6.23
N ALA A 199 1.68 19.93 6.52
CA ALA A 199 2.51 19.25 5.54
C ALA A 199 1.67 18.55 4.47
N VAL A 200 0.51 17.97 4.84
CA VAL A 200 -0.47 17.44 3.88
C VAL A 200 -0.94 18.54 2.90
N LYS A 201 -1.22 19.75 3.42
CA LYS A 201 -1.55 20.90 2.56
C LYS A 201 -0.44 21.24 1.60
N GLU A 202 0.81 21.28 2.06
CA GLU A 202 1.98 21.51 1.21
C GLU A 202 2.13 20.44 0.12
N CYS A 203 1.93 19.14 0.48
CA CYS A 203 1.96 18.03 -0.47
C CYS A 203 0.96 18.22 -1.62
N PHE A 204 -0.33 18.42 -1.31
CA PHE A 204 -1.35 18.56 -2.34
C PHE A 204 -1.26 19.87 -3.11
N THR A 205 -0.82 20.96 -2.46
CA THR A 205 -0.56 22.23 -3.17
C THR A 205 0.54 22.04 -4.22
N GLY A 206 1.63 21.36 -3.87
CA GLY A 206 2.70 21.02 -4.80
C GLY A 206 2.23 20.11 -5.92
N LEU A 207 1.51 19.03 -5.55
CA LEU A 207 0.97 18.06 -6.52
C LEU A 207 0.03 18.73 -7.54
N PHE A 208 -0.88 19.60 -7.09
CA PHE A 208 -1.81 20.29 -7.99
C PHE A 208 -1.13 21.35 -8.87
N SER A 209 -0.05 21.97 -8.38
CA SER A 209 0.80 22.82 -9.22
C SER A 209 1.46 22.01 -10.34
N ASP A 210 1.90 20.80 -10.04
CA ASP A 210 2.49 19.88 -11.01
C ASP A 210 1.47 19.31 -12.00
N LEU A 211 0.25 18.98 -11.52
CA LEU A 211 -0.87 18.46 -12.32
C LEU A 211 -1.60 19.61 -13.04
N SER A 212 -0.86 20.38 -13.83
CA SER A 212 -1.39 21.55 -14.56
C SER A 212 -2.27 21.19 -15.76
N ASP A 213 -2.11 19.99 -16.31
CA ASP A 213 -2.93 19.45 -17.40
C ASP A 213 -3.49 18.07 -16.99
N LEU A 214 -4.80 18.05 -16.71
CA LEU A 214 -5.52 16.84 -16.32
C LEU A 214 -6.10 16.04 -17.49
N SER A 215 -5.86 16.44 -18.74
CA SER A 215 -6.43 15.76 -19.92
C SER A 215 -6.04 14.29 -20.02
N GLY A 216 -4.88 13.92 -19.48
CA GLY A 216 -4.39 12.55 -19.42
C GLY A 216 -4.70 11.81 -18.10
N LEU A 217 -5.46 12.44 -17.18
CA LEU A 217 -5.74 11.82 -15.90
C LEU A 217 -6.66 10.59 -16.05
N ALA A 218 -6.18 9.46 -15.55
CA ALA A 218 -6.94 8.21 -15.52
C ALA A 218 -6.66 7.45 -14.22
N ALA A 219 -7.67 6.76 -13.71
CA ALA A 219 -7.59 5.89 -12.55
C ALA A 219 -8.03 4.46 -12.94
N PRO A 220 -7.14 3.65 -13.52
CA PRO A 220 -7.49 2.32 -14.02
C PRO A 220 -7.87 1.32 -12.94
N ALA A 221 -7.45 1.52 -11.68
CA ALA A 221 -7.82 0.63 -10.58
C ALA A 221 -8.13 1.43 -9.31
N ILE A 222 -9.29 1.17 -8.72
CA ILE A 222 -9.73 1.72 -7.43
C ILE A 222 -10.35 0.58 -6.62
N ARG A 223 -9.78 0.28 -5.44
CA ARG A 223 -10.33 -0.70 -4.52
C ARG A 223 -10.56 -0.06 -3.16
N VAL A 224 -11.82 0.02 -2.77
CA VAL A 224 -12.25 0.50 -1.46
C VAL A 224 -12.59 -0.70 -0.58
N GLU A 225 -12.05 -0.74 0.62
CA GLU A 225 -12.33 -1.76 1.61
C GLU A 225 -12.66 -1.12 2.96
N GLU A 226 -13.87 -1.35 3.43
CA GLU A 226 -14.33 -0.85 4.72
C GLU A 226 -13.59 -1.48 5.89
N ALA A 227 -13.52 -0.75 7.00
CA ALA A 227 -13.02 -1.29 8.26
C ALA A 227 -13.95 -2.38 8.78
N THR A 228 -13.36 -3.41 9.37
CA THR A 228 -14.08 -4.46 10.11
C THR A 228 -13.44 -4.64 11.48
N GLU A 229 -14.05 -5.44 12.38
CA GLU A 229 -13.46 -5.71 13.69
C GLU A 229 -12.01 -6.20 13.56
N GLY A 230 -11.09 -5.51 14.23
CA GLY A 230 -9.64 -5.82 14.21
C GLY A 230 -8.92 -5.45 12.92
N LYS A 231 -9.56 -4.81 11.94
CA LYS A 231 -8.98 -4.49 10.64
C LYS A 231 -9.35 -3.07 10.20
N ALA A 232 -8.34 -2.26 9.90
CA ALA A 232 -8.52 -0.92 9.37
C ALA A 232 -9.09 -0.92 7.95
N GLY A 233 -9.78 0.15 7.59
CA GLY A 233 -10.19 0.41 6.22
C GLY A 233 -9.02 0.79 5.34
N MET A 234 -9.17 0.53 4.04
CA MET A 234 -8.11 0.78 3.07
C MET A 234 -8.68 1.16 1.71
N VAL A 235 -7.98 2.05 1.01
CA VAL A 235 -8.17 2.26 -0.43
C VAL A 235 -6.85 2.00 -1.14
N PHE A 236 -6.89 1.22 -2.20
CA PHE A 236 -5.79 1.06 -3.15
C PHE A 236 -6.19 1.71 -4.47
N LEU A 237 -5.36 2.65 -4.93
CA LEU A 237 -5.56 3.42 -6.15
C LEU A 237 -4.36 3.22 -7.07
N VAL A 238 -4.64 2.98 -8.34
CA VAL A 238 -3.67 3.13 -9.43
C VAL A 238 -4.14 4.27 -10.31
N TRP A 239 -3.24 5.20 -10.63
CA TRP A 239 -3.56 6.33 -11.47
C TRP A 239 -2.39 6.74 -12.37
N ARG A 240 -2.66 7.57 -13.34
CA ARG A 240 -1.67 8.17 -14.23
C ARG A 240 -2.17 9.50 -14.77
N CYS A 241 -1.26 10.40 -15.06
CA CYS A 241 -1.51 11.65 -15.76
C CYS A 241 -0.29 11.99 -16.65
N PRO A 242 -0.12 11.29 -17.79
CA PRO A 242 1.04 11.48 -18.66
C PRO A 242 1.17 12.91 -19.18
N SER A 243 0.03 13.62 -19.40
CA SER A 243 0.00 15.03 -19.80
C SER A 243 0.72 15.97 -18.82
N SER A 244 0.82 15.57 -17.53
CA SER A 244 1.58 16.27 -16.48
C SER A 244 2.82 15.51 -16.04
N GLY A 245 3.30 14.53 -16.81
CA GLY A 245 4.53 13.78 -16.54
C GLY A 245 4.39 12.62 -15.54
N TYR A 246 3.19 12.34 -15.01
CA TYR A 246 2.95 11.19 -14.14
C TYR A 246 2.56 9.96 -14.95
N ASN A 247 3.55 9.16 -15.35
CA ASN A 247 3.32 8.01 -16.21
C ASN A 247 2.61 6.86 -15.47
N HIS A 248 2.99 6.64 -14.21
CA HIS A 248 2.35 5.71 -13.30
C HIS A 248 2.40 6.23 -11.88
N ALA A 249 1.33 5.98 -11.13
CA ALA A 249 1.26 6.24 -9.70
C ALA A 249 0.36 5.22 -9.02
N THR A 250 0.70 4.88 -7.78
CA THR A 250 -0.14 4.08 -6.89
C THR A 250 -0.23 4.73 -5.54
N ASP A 251 -1.41 4.67 -4.94
CA ASP A 251 -1.64 5.11 -3.58
C ASP A 251 -2.26 3.98 -2.77
N THR A 252 -1.77 3.80 -1.55
CA THR A 252 -2.46 3.00 -0.54
C THR A 252 -2.82 3.90 0.62
N PHE A 253 -4.11 4.12 0.81
CA PHE A 253 -4.68 4.87 1.91
C PHE A 253 -5.09 3.92 3.03
N LEU A 254 -4.65 4.18 4.25
CA LEU A 254 -5.05 3.45 5.45
C LEU A 254 -5.85 4.39 6.36
N PHE A 255 -7.06 3.94 6.70
CA PHE A 255 -8.01 4.74 7.45
C PHE A 255 -8.00 4.37 8.93
N ASP A 256 -8.20 5.36 9.78
CA ASP A 256 -8.45 5.15 11.21
C ASP A 256 -9.92 4.74 11.47
N LYS A 257 -10.25 4.51 12.75
CA LYS A 257 -11.59 4.10 13.16
C LYS A 257 -12.67 5.17 12.91
N ASP A 258 -12.28 6.42 12.71
CA ASP A 258 -13.17 7.56 12.47
C ASP A 258 -13.33 7.85 10.97
N GLY A 259 -12.78 6.99 10.10
CA GLY A 259 -12.82 7.14 8.65
C GLY A 259 -11.86 8.21 8.11
N LYS A 260 -10.87 8.64 8.89
CA LYS A 260 -9.84 9.57 8.43
C LYS A 260 -8.63 8.83 7.86
N ILE A 261 -7.99 9.40 6.88
CA ILE A 261 -6.75 8.87 6.32
C ILE A 261 -5.64 9.06 7.34
N ALA A 262 -5.25 7.97 7.99
CA ALA A 262 -4.17 7.96 8.97
C ALA A 262 -2.80 7.92 8.27
N LYS A 263 -2.71 7.14 7.18
CA LYS A 263 -1.47 6.98 6.40
C LYS A 263 -1.80 6.88 4.91
N GLN A 264 -0.93 7.45 4.10
CA GLN A 264 -0.97 7.31 2.65
C GLN A 264 0.45 7.01 2.15
N ASN A 265 0.60 5.92 1.42
CA ASN A 265 1.83 5.57 0.74
C ASN A 265 1.63 5.78 -0.76
N VAL A 266 2.41 6.67 -1.33
CA VAL A 266 2.36 7.05 -2.75
C VAL A 266 3.64 6.61 -3.43
N VAL A 267 3.51 5.96 -4.56
CA VAL A 267 4.64 5.64 -5.42
C VAL A 267 4.37 6.22 -6.79
N ILE A 268 5.30 7.02 -7.28
CA ILE A 268 5.18 7.69 -8.57
C ILE A 268 6.33 7.32 -9.50
N MET A 269 6.06 7.34 -10.80
CA MET A 269 7.06 7.39 -11.87
C MET A 269 6.94 8.73 -12.58
N LYS A 270 7.67 9.72 -12.07
CA LYS A 270 7.76 11.05 -12.66
C LYS A 270 9.21 11.32 -13.00
N PRO A 271 9.56 11.59 -14.27
CA PRO A 271 10.89 12.04 -14.64
C PRO A 271 11.31 13.27 -13.83
N ALA A 272 12.60 13.39 -13.54
CA ALA A 272 13.12 14.64 -13.00
C ALA A 272 12.74 15.80 -13.93
N ALA A 273 12.39 16.96 -13.36
CA ALA A 273 12.22 18.15 -14.17
C ALA A 273 13.54 18.39 -14.93
N GLU A 274 13.46 18.56 -16.25
CA GLU A 274 14.64 18.98 -17.01
C GLU A 274 15.14 20.29 -16.39
N ALA A 275 16.40 20.29 -15.95
CA ALA A 275 17.02 21.53 -15.50
C ALA A 275 16.98 22.47 -16.70
N GLY A 276 16.12 23.49 -16.63
CA GLY A 276 15.98 24.47 -17.68
C GLY A 276 17.37 25.06 -17.99
N GLU A 277 17.76 24.95 -19.25
CA GLU A 277 18.96 25.63 -19.80
C GLU A 277 18.87 27.13 -19.66
#